data_619c0baf8dcf60c18ee802462f98dce4
#
_entry.id   619c0baf8dcf60c18ee802462f98dce4
#
_cell.length_a   1.000
_cell.length_b   1.000
_cell.length_c   1.000
_cell.angle_alpha   90.00
_cell.angle_beta   90.00
_cell.angle_gamma   90.00
#
_symmetry.space_group_name_H-M   'P 1'
#
loop_
_entity.id
_entity.type
_entity.pdbx_description
1 polymer ?
#
loop_
_entity_poly.entity_id
_entity_poly.type
_entity_poly.pdbx_seq_one_letter_code
_entity_poly.pdbx_strand_id
1 'polypeptide(L)'
;RAIAAQADPLGRVSRRVEIADGLRLTQESVPIGVLLVIFESRPDVLPQVAALAIASANGLLLKGGKEAVHTNRVLHSLIVGAVERASGGRVKRDVVALVEGREAIANLLTLNKEIDLCIPRGSNAMVQHIMGSTKIPTLGHADGICHMYIDASADPDKAARLAVDAKTDYPAACNAI
;
A
#
# COMPACT_ATOMS: atom_id res chain seq x y z
N ARG A 1 -4.70 -4.93 14.98
CA ARG A 1 -5.08 -6.30 15.42
C ARG A 1 -5.48 -7.19 14.24
N ALA A 2 -6.25 -6.71 13.27
CA ALA A 2 -6.68 -7.50 12.11
C ALA A 2 -5.49 -8.05 11.30
N ILE A 3 -4.48 -7.22 10.99
CA ILE A 3 -3.27 -7.64 10.27
C ILE A 3 -2.50 -8.71 11.04
N ALA A 4 -2.39 -8.58 12.37
CA ALA A 4 -1.68 -9.55 13.21
C ALA A 4 -2.38 -10.91 13.31
N ALA A 5 -3.68 -10.98 12.97
CA ALA A 5 -4.47 -12.21 12.97
C ALA A 5 -4.54 -12.86 11.57
N GLN A 6 -3.97 -12.24 10.54
CA GLN A 6 -3.94 -12.81 9.20
C GLN A 6 -2.96 -13.99 9.13
N ALA A 7 -3.28 -14.96 8.30
CA ALA A 7 -2.36 -16.04 7.99
C ALA A 7 -1.14 -15.50 7.25
N ASP A 8 0.03 -16.13 7.48
CA ASP A 8 1.27 -15.76 6.79
C ASP A 8 1.06 -15.71 5.27
N PRO A 9 1.35 -14.57 4.61
CA PRO A 9 1.20 -14.44 3.18
C PRO A 9 2.32 -15.14 2.39
N LEU A 10 3.43 -15.52 3.03
CA LEU A 10 4.60 -16.09 2.37
C LEU A 10 4.54 -17.61 2.30
N GLY A 11 5.23 -18.18 1.32
CA GLY A 11 5.33 -19.62 1.13
C GLY A 11 4.02 -20.32 0.74
N ARG A 12 3.00 -19.57 0.33
CA ARG A 12 1.73 -20.14 -0.11
C ARG A 12 1.84 -20.66 -1.53
N VAL A 13 1.61 -21.96 -1.69
CA VAL A 13 1.53 -22.59 -3.00
C VAL A 13 0.13 -22.35 -3.58
N SER A 14 0.04 -21.50 -4.59
CA SER A 14 -1.22 -21.18 -5.29
C SER A 14 -1.50 -22.12 -6.46
N ARG A 15 -0.45 -22.71 -7.05
CA ARG A 15 -0.56 -23.63 -8.16
C ARG A 15 0.56 -24.65 -8.16
N ARG A 16 0.21 -25.89 -8.47
CA ARG A 16 1.18 -26.96 -8.73
C ARG A 16 0.69 -27.77 -9.93
N VAL A 17 1.49 -27.86 -10.97
CA VAL A 17 1.14 -28.52 -12.24
C VAL A 17 2.34 -29.30 -12.72
N GLU A 18 2.11 -30.52 -13.21
CA GLU A 18 3.09 -31.25 -14.00
C GLU A 18 2.97 -30.80 -15.46
N ILE A 19 4.03 -30.22 -15.99
CA ILE A 19 4.08 -29.63 -17.34
C ILE A 19 4.50 -30.69 -18.36
N ALA A 20 5.40 -31.58 -17.97
CA ALA A 20 5.86 -32.72 -18.74
C ALA A 20 6.27 -33.81 -17.75
N ASP A 21 6.54 -35.00 -18.25
CA ASP A 21 6.92 -36.15 -17.43
C ASP A 21 8.13 -35.83 -16.53
N GLY A 22 7.91 -35.87 -15.21
CA GLY A 22 8.89 -35.50 -14.20
C GLY A 22 9.18 -33.99 -14.04
N LEU A 23 8.55 -33.09 -14.84
CA LEU A 23 8.72 -31.64 -14.74
C LEU A 23 7.53 -30.97 -14.06
N ARG A 24 7.74 -30.49 -12.83
CA ARG A 24 6.71 -29.84 -12.01
C ARG A 24 6.90 -28.34 -11.92
N LEU A 25 5.84 -27.57 -12.20
CA LEU A 25 5.75 -26.14 -11.95
C LEU A 25 5.06 -25.92 -10.59
N THR A 26 5.69 -25.15 -9.70
CA THR A 26 5.08 -24.69 -8.46
C THR A 26 5.09 -23.16 -8.44
N GLN A 27 3.92 -22.57 -8.20
CA GLN A 27 3.78 -21.13 -8.00
C GLN A 27 3.62 -20.87 -6.49
N GLU A 28 4.56 -20.12 -5.94
CA GLU A 28 4.64 -19.82 -4.51
C GLU A 28 4.74 -18.32 -4.28
N SER A 29 4.12 -17.82 -3.20
CA SER A 29 4.21 -16.42 -2.83
C SER A 29 5.53 -16.10 -2.14
N VAL A 30 6.18 -15.01 -2.59
CA VAL A 30 7.48 -14.52 -2.09
C VAL A 30 7.38 -13.03 -1.78
N PRO A 31 8.30 -12.45 -0.97
CA PRO A 31 8.39 -11.00 -0.82
C PRO A 31 8.56 -10.28 -2.16
N ILE A 32 8.07 -9.05 -2.26
CA ILE A 32 8.26 -8.19 -3.42
C ILE A 32 9.70 -7.65 -3.43
N GLY A 33 10.19 -7.25 -2.24
CA GLY A 33 11.49 -6.64 -2.06
C GLY A 33 11.40 -5.32 -1.31
N VAL A 34 11.88 -4.23 -1.90
CA VAL A 34 11.83 -2.88 -1.31
C VAL A 34 10.64 -2.10 -1.87
N LEU A 35 9.75 -1.69 -0.98
CA LEU A 35 8.56 -0.90 -1.31
C LEU A 35 8.80 0.58 -1.03
N LEU A 36 8.45 1.45 -1.97
CA LEU A 36 8.37 2.89 -1.76
C LEU A 36 6.90 3.31 -1.66
N VAL A 37 6.47 3.78 -0.49
CA VAL A 37 5.11 4.28 -0.29
C VAL A 37 5.14 5.79 -0.09
N ILE A 38 4.53 6.52 -1.02
CA ILE A 38 4.42 7.99 -0.98
C ILE A 38 2.97 8.32 -0.63
N PHE A 39 2.74 9.07 0.47
CA PHE A 39 1.40 9.38 0.95
C PHE A 39 1.28 10.82 1.45
N GLU A 40 0.08 11.39 1.30
CA GLU A 40 -0.27 12.74 1.75
C GLU A 40 -1.37 12.67 2.82
N SER A 41 -1.33 13.59 3.78
CA SER A 41 -2.40 13.90 4.75
C SER A 41 -3.02 12.72 5.51
N ARG A 42 -2.31 11.58 5.62
CA ARG A 42 -2.83 10.37 6.28
C ARG A 42 -1.74 9.71 7.12
N PRO A 43 -1.43 10.22 8.31
CA PRO A 43 -0.40 9.62 9.18
C PRO A 43 -0.75 8.20 9.65
N ASP A 44 -2.05 7.84 9.67
CA ASP A 44 -2.54 6.50 9.97
C ASP A 44 -2.11 5.43 8.94
N VAL A 45 -1.75 5.83 7.73
CA VAL A 45 -1.19 4.93 6.69
C VAL A 45 0.13 4.32 7.16
N LEU A 46 0.96 5.08 7.86
CA LEU A 46 2.29 4.65 8.26
C LEU A 46 2.29 3.34 9.08
N PRO A 47 1.56 3.21 10.20
CA PRO A 47 1.53 1.96 10.96
C PRO A 47 0.87 0.81 10.20
N GLN A 48 -0.13 1.07 9.36
CA GLN A 48 -0.82 0.04 8.59
C GLN A 48 0.10 -0.56 7.53
N VAL A 49 0.76 0.30 6.75
CA VAL A 49 1.66 -0.14 5.67
C VAL A 49 2.92 -0.78 6.24
N ALA A 50 3.47 -0.25 7.34
CA ALA A 50 4.61 -0.87 8.01
C ALA A 50 4.28 -2.28 8.52
N ALA A 51 3.10 -2.48 9.13
CA ALA A 51 2.67 -3.80 9.57
C ALA A 51 2.50 -4.77 8.40
N LEU A 52 1.95 -4.33 7.26
CA LEU A 52 1.80 -5.16 6.06
C LEU A 52 3.17 -5.49 5.44
N ALA A 53 4.07 -4.52 5.31
CA ALA A 53 5.41 -4.73 4.76
C ALA A 53 6.20 -5.74 5.61
N ILE A 54 6.17 -5.60 6.94
CA ILE A 54 6.84 -6.53 7.85
C ILE A 54 6.23 -7.93 7.76
N ALA A 55 4.89 -8.05 7.75
CA ALA A 55 4.19 -9.32 7.63
C ALA A 55 4.49 -10.05 6.31
N SER A 56 4.80 -9.31 5.24
CA SER A 56 5.15 -9.86 3.93
C SER A 56 6.66 -9.83 3.64
N ALA A 57 7.49 -9.63 4.68
CA ALA A 57 8.95 -9.62 4.65
C ALA A 57 9.55 -8.66 3.60
N ASN A 58 8.93 -7.49 3.40
CA ASN A 58 9.41 -6.44 2.52
C ASN A 58 10.14 -5.34 3.30
N GLY A 59 11.18 -4.77 2.69
CA GLY A 59 11.74 -3.49 3.11
C GLY A 59 10.80 -2.34 2.74
N LEU A 60 10.79 -1.27 3.52
CA LEU A 60 9.83 -0.18 3.34
C LEU A 60 10.49 1.20 3.43
N LEU A 61 10.35 1.98 2.37
CA LEU A 61 10.65 3.40 2.34
C LEU A 61 9.34 4.19 2.40
N LEU A 62 9.18 5.01 3.43
CA LEU A 62 8.00 5.82 3.68
C LEU A 62 8.30 7.28 3.37
N LYS A 63 7.49 7.90 2.52
CA LYS A 63 7.57 9.33 2.21
C LYS A 63 6.23 10.00 2.47
N GLY A 64 6.09 10.56 3.66
CA GLY A 64 4.90 11.31 4.07
C GLY A 64 4.90 12.76 3.60
N GLY A 65 3.73 13.39 3.66
CA GLY A 65 3.55 14.82 3.44
C GLY A 65 4.16 15.67 4.56
N LYS A 66 4.40 16.95 4.27
CA LYS A 66 5.00 17.91 5.22
C LYS A 66 4.09 18.25 6.40
N GLU A 67 2.79 18.13 6.20
CA GLU A 67 1.74 18.48 7.17
C GLU A 67 1.73 17.55 8.40
N ALA A 68 2.25 16.34 8.26
CA ALA A 68 2.26 15.32 9.31
C ALA A 68 3.67 14.87 9.74
N VAL A 69 4.71 15.67 9.45
CA VAL A 69 6.11 15.27 9.65
C VAL A 69 6.42 14.85 11.09
N HIS A 70 5.94 15.58 12.07
CA HIS A 70 6.19 15.29 13.49
C HIS A 70 5.47 13.99 13.92
N THR A 71 4.21 13.81 13.51
CA THR A 71 3.45 12.59 13.76
C THR A 71 4.12 11.39 13.11
N ASN A 72 4.55 11.52 11.86
CA ASN A 72 5.23 10.45 11.15
C ASN A 72 6.55 10.04 11.82
N ARG A 73 7.34 11.00 12.34
CA ARG A 73 8.58 10.72 13.10
C ARG A 73 8.31 9.91 14.36
N VAL A 74 7.28 10.31 15.12
CA VAL A 74 6.91 9.60 16.36
C VAL A 74 6.45 8.18 16.06
N LEU A 75 5.52 8.03 15.11
CA LEU A 75 5.01 6.72 14.70
C LEU A 75 6.12 5.81 14.17
N HIS A 76 6.99 6.33 13.31
CA HIS A 76 8.15 5.60 12.80
C HIS A 76 9.05 5.11 13.94
N SER A 77 9.43 6.00 14.87
CA SER A 77 10.27 5.64 16.02
C SER A 77 9.67 4.53 16.87
N LEU A 78 8.35 4.59 17.11
CA LEU A 78 7.63 3.55 17.87
C LEU A 78 7.65 2.20 17.14
N ILE A 79 7.42 2.20 15.83
CA ILE A 79 7.37 1.00 14.99
C ILE A 79 8.73 0.34 14.94
N VAL A 80 9.79 1.08 14.55
CA VAL A 80 11.13 0.48 14.43
C VAL A 80 11.67 -0.02 15.77
N GLY A 81 11.33 0.69 16.88
CA GLY A 81 11.65 0.22 18.22
C GLY A 81 10.88 -1.04 18.63
N ALA A 82 9.62 -1.18 18.20
CA ALA A 82 8.84 -2.39 18.43
C ALA A 82 9.38 -3.58 17.63
N VAL A 83 9.72 -3.38 16.37
CA VAL A 83 10.33 -4.41 15.49
C VAL A 83 11.66 -4.91 16.05
N GLU A 84 12.53 -3.98 16.46
CA GLU A 84 13.82 -4.31 17.05
C GLU A 84 13.66 -5.17 18.31
N ARG A 85 12.78 -4.78 19.24
CA ARG A 85 12.49 -5.54 20.46
C ARG A 85 11.87 -6.91 20.15
N ALA A 86 10.87 -6.96 19.30
CA ALA A 86 10.16 -8.20 18.97
C ALA A 86 11.06 -9.22 18.26
N SER A 87 12.00 -8.74 17.44
CA SER A 87 12.96 -9.60 16.73
C SER A 87 14.19 -10.00 17.57
N GLY A 88 14.35 -9.45 18.77
CA GLY A 88 15.58 -9.61 19.57
C GLY A 88 16.80 -9.01 18.86
N GLY A 89 16.63 -7.92 18.12
CA GLY A 89 17.68 -7.22 17.37
C GLY A 89 18.06 -7.88 16.03
N ARG A 90 17.41 -8.96 15.64
CA ARG A 90 17.68 -9.64 14.35
C ARG A 90 17.23 -8.84 13.14
N VAL A 91 16.14 -8.08 13.28
CA VAL A 91 15.66 -7.15 12.27
C VAL A 91 16.15 -5.76 12.61
N LYS A 92 16.91 -5.16 11.69
CA LYS A 92 17.47 -3.83 11.89
C LYS A 92 16.38 -2.75 11.73
N ARG A 93 16.63 -1.58 12.31
CA ARG A 93 15.69 -0.45 12.28
C ARG A 93 15.48 0.13 10.90
N ASP A 94 16.43 -0.03 9.99
CA ASP A 94 16.41 0.44 8.61
C ASP A 94 15.50 -0.38 7.68
N VAL A 95 14.95 -1.50 8.14
CA VAL A 95 13.93 -2.25 7.39
C VAL A 95 12.69 -1.41 7.09
N VAL A 96 12.41 -0.40 7.94
CA VAL A 96 11.42 0.64 7.70
C VAL A 96 12.12 1.99 7.80
N ALA A 97 12.28 2.69 6.71
CA ALA A 97 12.92 4.00 6.66
C ALA A 97 11.89 5.10 6.37
N LEU A 98 12.00 6.22 7.08
CA LEU A 98 11.21 7.42 6.85
C LEU A 98 12.05 8.46 6.11
N VAL A 99 11.63 8.84 4.91
CA VAL A 99 12.29 9.83 4.07
C VAL A 99 11.57 11.16 4.16
N GLU A 100 12.32 12.22 4.42
CA GLU A 100 11.80 13.58 4.56
C GLU A 100 12.32 14.51 3.44
N GLY A 101 11.66 15.64 3.27
CA GLY A 101 12.00 16.61 2.24
C GLY A 101 11.35 16.31 0.87
N ARG A 102 11.01 17.37 0.15
CA ARG A 102 10.36 17.26 -1.16
C ARG A 102 11.33 16.80 -2.25
N GLU A 103 12.58 17.26 -2.16
CA GLU A 103 13.65 16.93 -3.12
C GLU A 103 14.03 15.45 -3.12
N ALA A 104 13.82 14.77 -1.98
CA ALA A 104 14.10 13.35 -1.86
C ALA A 104 13.22 12.48 -2.80
N ILE A 105 12.01 12.94 -3.17
CA ILE A 105 11.14 12.19 -4.07
C ILE A 105 11.79 11.99 -5.43
N ALA A 106 12.33 13.06 -6.03
CA ALA A 106 12.96 12.99 -7.33
C ALA A 106 14.12 11.99 -7.35
N ASN A 107 14.95 11.99 -6.30
CA ASN A 107 16.04 11.04 -6.16
C ASN A 107 15.55 9.60 -5.98
N LEU A 108 14.55 9.37 -5.11
CA LEU A 108 13.98 8.03 -4.90
C LEU A 108 13.40 7.43 -6.19
N LEU A 109 12.76 8.25 -7.02
CA LEU A 109 12.14 7.79 -8.28
C LEU A 109 13.17 7.37 -9.35
N THR A 110 14.45 7.69 -9.15
CA THR A 110 15.54 7.21 -10.03
C THR A 110 16.13 5.87 -9.61
N LEU A 111 15.87 5.41 -8.39
CA LEU A 111 16.43 4.19 -7.79
C LEU A 111 15.70 2.92 -8.27
N ASN A 112 15.64 2.73 -9.58
CA ASN A 112 14.88 1.63 -10.20
C ASN A 112 15.57 0.26 -10.12
N LYS A 113 16.76 0.18 -9.53
CA LYS A 113 17.47 -1.09 -9.24
C LYS A 113 17.37 -1.47 -7.77
N GLU A 114 17.09 -0.50 -6.90
CA GLU A 114 17.07 -0.63 -5.46
C GLU A 114 15.63 -0.70 -4.91
N ILE A 115 14.65 -0.20 -5.68
CA ILE A 115 13.23 -0.17 -5.31
C ILE A 115 12.44 -1.02 -6.27
N ASP A 116 11.72 -2.01 -5.76
CA ASP A 116 10.99 -3.00 -6.55
C ASP A 116 9.55 -2.56 -6.88
N LEU A 117 8.92 -1.74 -6.01
CA LEU A 117 7.55 -1.27 -6.23
C LEU A 117 7.33 0.09 -5.59
N CYS A 118 6.71 1.02 -6.33
CA CYS A 118 6.24 2.31 -5.84
C CYS A 118 4.71 2.32 -5.69
N ILE A 119 4.21 2.78 -4.54
CA ILE A 119 2.78 2.88 -4.24
C ILE A 119 2.46 4.32 -3.83
N PRO A 120 2.09 5.19 -4.78
CA PRO A 120 1.67 6.56 -4.46
C PRO A 120 0.21 6.60 -3.98
N ARG A 121 -0.04 7.37 -2.91
CA ARG A 121 -1.35 7.63 -2.30
C ARG A 121 -1.52 9.13 -2.07
N GLY A 122 -2.27 9.79 -2.91
CA GLY A 122 -2.50 11.23 -2.84
C GLY A 122 -3.40 11.72 -3.97
N SER A 123 -3.26 12.98 -4.36
CA SER A 123 -4.03 13.56 -5.45
C SER A 123 -3.74 12.89 -6.80
N ASN A 124 -4.72 12.92 -7.71
CA ASN A 124 -4.56 12.42 -9.08
C ASN A 124 -3.29 13.00 -9.74
N ALA A 125 -3.11 14.32 -9.68
CA ALA A 125 -1.96 14.99 -10.26
C ALA A 125 -0.61 14.46 -9.73
N MET A 126 -0.52 14.18 -8.42
CA MET A 126 0.67 13.58 -7.82
C MET A 126 0.90 12.16 -8.32
N VAL A 127 -0.14 11.34 -8.36
CA VAL A 127 -0.04 9.94 -8.82
C VAL A 127 0.39 9.89 -10.28
N GLN A 128 -0.22 10.67 -11.16
CA GLN A 128 0.13 10.76 -12.58
C GLN A 128 1.57 11.26 -12.76
N HIS A 129 1.98 12.28 -12.00
CA HIS A 129 3.35 12.78 -12.04
C HIS A 129 4.37 11.69 -11.67
N ILE A 130 4.12 10.95 -10.60
CA ILE A 130 5.00 9.86 -10.18
C ILE A 130 5.07 8.76 -11.25
N MET A 131 3.92 8.30 -11.74
CA MET A 131 3.84 7.28 -12.79
C MET A 131 4.60 7.68 -14.07
N GLY A 132 4.55 8.96 -14.44
CA GLY A 132 5.28 9.48 -15.59
C GLY A 132 6.77 9.78 -15.34
N SER A 133 7.22 9.76 -14.06
CA SER A 133 8.57 10.20 -13.69
C SER A 133 9.53 9.07 -13.30
N THR A 134 9.06 7.82 -13.26
CA THR A 134 9.88 6.71 -12.80
C THR A 134 9.78 5.49 -13.70
N LYS A 135 10.83 4.66 -13.68
CA LYS A 135 10.84 3.31 -14.25
C LYS A 135 10.56 2.22 -13.22
N ILE A 136 10.41 2.58 -11.95
CA ILE A 136 10.00 1.64 -10.90
C ILE A 136 8.56 1.19 -11.20
N PRO A 137 8.26 -0.11 -11.16
CA PRO A 137 6.88 -0.58 -11.23
C PRO A 137 6.01 0.18 -10.24
N THR A 138 4.92 0.80 -10.71
CA THR A 138 4.10 1.68 -9.88
C THR A 138 2.66 1.20 -9.82
N LEU A 139 2.17 0.98 -8.61
CA LEU A 139 0.77 0.67 -8.33
C LEU A 139 0.03 1.96 -7.94
N GLY A 140 -0.38 2.71 -8.96
CA GLY A 140 -1.09 3.97 -8.79
C GLY A 140 -2.59 3.83 -8.97
N HIS A 141 -3.35 4.58 -8.16
CA HIS A 141 -4.79 4.75 -8.29
C HIS A 141 -5.08 6.25 -8.40
N ALA A 142 -5.39 6.70 -9.61
CA ALA A 142 -5.51 8.12 -9.90
C ALA A 142 -6.96 8.63 -9.76
N ASP A 143 -7.95 7.82 -10.16
CA ASP A 143 -9.36 8.21 -10.21
C ASP A 143 -10.22 7.23 -9.41
N GLY A 144 -11.16 7.78 -8.63
CA GLY A 144 -12.21 7.01 -7.96
C GLY A 144 -13.52 7.12 -8.73
N ILE A 145 -13.73 6.23 -9.70
CA ILE A 145 -15.00 6.12 -10.42
C ILE A 145 -15.77 4.95 -9.83
N CYS A 146 -16.80 5.28 -9.04
CA CYS A 146 -17.60 4.28 -8.37
C CYS A 146 -18.84 3.92 -9.19
N HIS A 147 -19.33 2.70 -9.00
CA HIS A 147 -20.50 2.19 -9.68
C HIS A 147 -21.45 1.55 -8.67
N MET A 148 -22.74 1.77 -8.84
CA MET A 148 -23.78 1.08 -8.10
C MET A 148 -24.57 0.20 -9.09
N TYR A 149 -24.59 -1.10 -8.82
CA TYR A 149 -25.46 -2.04 -9.54
C TYR A 149 -26.70 -2.31 -8.70
N ILE A 150 -27.88 -2.13 -9.29
CA ILE A 150 -29.17 -2.41 -8.67
C ILE A 150 -29.76 -3.61 -9.40
N ASP A 151 -29.82 -4.74 -8.70
CA ASP A 151 -30.40 -5.96 -9.22
C ASP A 151 -31.93 -5.86 -9.33
N ALA A 152 -32.51 -6.60 -10.27
CA ALA A 152 -33.96 -6.63 -10.48
C ALA A 152 -34.77 -7.13 -9.26
N SER A 153 -34.14 -7.90 -8.37
CA SER A 153 -34.73 -8.39 -7.11
C SER A 153 -34.58 -7.40 -5.94
N ALA A 154 -33.92 -6.26 -6.12
CA ALA A 154 -33.70 -5.27 -5.06
C ALA A 154 -35.04 -4.60 -4.68
N ASP A 155 -35.17 -4.24 -3.39
CA ASP A 155 -36.24 -3.37 -2.92
C ASP A 155 -36.09 -1.97 -3.53
N PRO A 156 -37.07 -1.46 -4.31
CA PRO A 156 -36.93 -0.20 -5.05
C PRO A 156 -36.74 1.02 -4.11
N ASP A 157 -37.44 1.07 -2.99
CA ASP A 157 -37.38 2.20 -2.05
C ASP A 157 -36.03 2.24 -1.34
N LYS A 158 -35.51 1.09 -0.97
CA LYS A 158 -34.16 0.99 -0.39
C LYS A 158 -33.10 1.35 -1.42
N ALA A 159 -33.21 0.86 -2.65
CA ALA A 159 -32.28 1.16 -3.73
C ALA A 159 -32.24 2.65 -4.04
N ALA A 160 -33.40 3.31 -4.13
CA ALA A 160 -33.50 4.74 -4.37
C ALA A 160 -32.83 5.57 -3.25
N ARG A 161 -33.09 5.24 -1.99
CA ARG A 161 -32.47 5.92 -0.85
C ARG A 161 -30.96 5.77 -0.85
N LEU A 162 -30.43 4.57 -1.09
CA LEU A 162 -28.99 4.33 -1.13
C LEU A 162 -28.33 5.00 -2.33
N ALA A 163 -29.00 5.05 -3.49
CA ALA A 163 -28.47 5.74 -4.67
C ALA A 163 -28.39 7.25 -4.45
N VAL A 164 -29.42 7.86 -3.84
CA VAL A 164 -29.42 9.28 -3.49
C VAL A 164 -28.30 9.58 -2.47
N ASP A 165 -28.22 8.81 -1.40
CA ASP A 165 -27.19 8.95 -0.38
C ASP A 165 -25.78 8.86 -0.99
N ALA A 166 -25.49 7.80 -1.74
CA ALA A 166 -24.19 7.58 -2.38
C ALA A 166 -23.81 8.66 -3.41
N LYS A 167 -24.81 9.35 -4.01
CA LYS A 167 -24.59 10.43 -4.98
C LYS A 167 -24.43 11.80 -4.33
N THR A 168 -25.10 12.05 -3.21
CA THR A 168 -25.23 13.39 -2.61
C THR A 168 -24.42 13.55 -1.34
N ASP A 169 -24.11 12.48 -0.62
CA ASP A 169 -23.27 12.53 0.58
C ASP A 169 -21.79 12.64 0.18
N TYR A 170 -21.22 13.81 0.44
CA TYR A 170 -19.82 14.13 0.17
C TYR A 170 -19.33 13.74 -1.25
N PRO A 171 -19.85 14.35 -2.31
CA PRO A 171 -19.60 13.92 -3.70
C PRO A 171 -18.14 14.06 -4.15
N ALA A 172 -17.29 14.75 -3.39
CA ALA A 172 -15.84 14.80 -3.62
C ALA A 172 -15.08 13.60 -3.10
N ALA A 173 -15.73 12.70 -2.36
CA ALA A 173 -15.08 11.49 -1.86
C ALA A 173 -14.94 10.44 -2.96
N CYS A 174 -13.83 9.69 -2.93
CA CYS A 174 -13.53 8.64 -3.89
C CYS A 174 -14.44 7.40 -3.81
N ASN A 175 -15.40 7.38 -2.91
CA ASN A 175 -16.43 6.35 -2.73
C ASN A 175 -17.86 6.86 -3.03
N ALA A 176 -18.02 8.11 -3.45
CA ALA A 176 -19.27 8.62 -4.02
C ALA A 176 -19.45 8.14 -5.47
N ILE A 177 -20.71 7.89 -5.89
CA ILE A 177 -21.05 7.47 -7.27
C ILE A 177 -21.46 8.64 -8.15
#